data_ab4b33d6f7eab575f0fac985ed067898
#
_entry.id   ab4b33d6f7eab575f0fac985ed067898
#
_cell.length_a   1.000
_cell.length_b   1.000
_cell.length_c   1.000
_cell.angle_alpha   90.00
_cell.angle_beta   90.00
_cell.angle_gamma   90.00
#
_symmetry.space_group_name_H-M   'P 1'
#
loop_
_entity.id
_entity.type
_entity.pdbx_description
1 polymer ?
#
loop_
_entity_poly.entity_id
_entity_poly.type
_entity_poly.pdbx_seq_one_letter_code
_entity_poly.pdbx_strand_id
1 'polypeptide(L)'
;MNKKLAAAVSGGAVLVLALSGCGDDGEEKANAWAKKVCDQAQPQIQKRANAQQAIISTAADGKPADIQAADSKAFADIAAADKALAKAVRDAGVPPVDNGEKLRTDAVNELEATATEYLALKKKVDDLNPKDQQKFADGLQEVADGLKKIERMDQAALAKLQSGELGKAMAKQPGCQKAKTSSPASGASASPSKA
;
A
#
# COMPACT_ATOMS: atom_id res chain seq x y z
N MET A 1 56.99 60.93 27.06
CA MET A 1 57.03 60.65 25.59
C MET A 1 55.87 59.73 25.29
N ASN A 2 54.93 60.40 24.62
CA ASN A 2 53.59 59.85 24.44
C ASN A 2 53.48 59.06 23.10
N LYS A 3 52.95 57.90 23.08
CA LYS A 3 52.46 57.27 21.85
C LYS A 3 51.03 56.75 22.05
N LYS A 4 50.11 57.47 21.42
CA LYS A 4 48.70 57.13 21.31
C LYS A 4 48.60 56.01 20.32
N LEU A 5 47.93 54.89 20.67
CA LEU A 5 47.51 53.92 19.77
C LEU A 5 45.99 53.95 19.63
N ALA A 6 45.56 54.23 18.42
CA ALA A 6 44.16 54.27 18.03
C ALA A 6 43.71 52.85 17.83
N ALA A 7 42.65 52.45 18.51
CA ALA A 7 41.97 51.18 18.29
C ALA A 7 40.93 51.37 17.16
N ALA A 8 41.12 50.67 16.04
CA ALA A 8 40.16 50.60 14.99
C ALA A 8 39.13 49.49 15.35
N VAL A 9 37.89 49.94 15.54
CA VAL A 9 36.73 49.04 15.70
C VAL A 9 36.31 48.59 14.31
N SER A 10 36.70 47.37 13.93
CA SER A 10 36.18 46.72 12.75
C SER A 10 34.80 46.08 13.08
N GLY A 11 33.77 46.72 12.58
CA GLY A 11 32.40 46.23 12.62
C GLY A 11 32.28 44.96 11.81
N GLY A 12 32.23 43.82 12.50
CA GLY A 12 31.84 42.55 11.92
C GLY A 12 30.32 42.53 11.66
N ALA A 13 29.94 42.72 10.41
CA ALA A 13 28.57 42.44 10.00
C ALA A 13 28.33 40.93 10.14
N VAL A 14 27.63 40.52 11.19
CA VAL A 14 27.08 39.18 11.32
C VAL A 14 25.96 39.07 10.30
N LEU A 15 26.28 38.52 9.14
CA LEU A 15 25.28 37.99 8.23
C LEU A 15 24.62 36.81 8.92
N VAL A 16 23.54 37.08 9.64
CA VAL A 16 22.56 36.06 10.00
C VAL A 16 21.92 35.59 8.70
N LEU A 17 22.49 34.56 8.11
CA LEU A 17 21.77 33.77 7.10
C LEU A 17 20.57 33.17 7.83
N ALA A 18 19.45 33.86 7.72
CA ALA A 18 18.16 33.29 7.97
C ALA A 18 18.00 32.13 6.98
N LEU A 19 18.40 30.90 7.40
CA LEU A 19 17.98 29.67 6.84
C LEU A 19 16.51 29.45 7.24
N SER A 20 15.68 30.43 6.85
CA SER A 20 14.24 30.32 7.00
C SER A 20 13.71 29.38 5.95
N GLY A 21 13.41 28.17 6.36
CA GLY A 21 12.09 27.62 6.12
C GLY A 21 11.72 27.18 4.72
N CYS A 22 12.61 26.69 3.86
CA CYS A 22 12.16 25.91 2.70
C CYS A 22 11.88 24.43 3.02
N GLY A 23 12.16 23.96 4.24
CA GLY A 23 11.90 22.59 4.67
C GLY A 23 10.52 22.37 5.28
N ASP A 24 9.97 23.38 5.95
CA ASP A 24 8.75 23.26 6.75
C ASP A 24 7.49 23.22 5.88
N ASP A 25 7.40 24.08 4.88
CA ASP A 25 6.26 24.13 3.95
C ASP A 25 6.12 22.85 3.11
N GLY A 26 7.21 22.19 2.75
CA GLY A 26 7.22 20.95 2.00
C GLY A 26 6.71 19.78 2.82
N GLU A 27 7.16 19.68 4.08
CA GLU A 27 6.72 18.65 5.00
C GLU A 27 5.24 18.82 5.38
N GLU A 28 4.78 20.05 5.61
CA GLU A 28 3.37 20.33 5.89
C GLU A 28 2.46 19.91 4.74
N LYS A 29 2.82 20.25 3.49
CA LYS A 29 2.08 19.85 2.30
C LYS A 29 2.07 18.32 2.13
N ALA A 30 3.21 17.65 2.37
CA ALA A 30 3.31 16.21 2.31
C ALA A 30 2.42 15.54 3.38
N ASN A 31 2.42 16.05 4.61
CA ASN A 31 1.57 15.56 5.69
C ASN A 31 0.08 15.78 5.39
N ALA A 32 -0.30 16.94 4.83
CA ALA A 32 -1.68 17.24 4.46
C ALA A 32 -2.17 16.33 3.32
N TRP A 33 -1.34 16.07 2.31
CA TRP A 33 -1.65 15.14 1.24
C TRP A 33 -1.76 13.70 1.75
N ALA A 34 -0.76 13.25 2.53
CA ALA A 34 -0.75 11.93 3.12
C ALA A 34 -1.99 11.67 3.99
N LYS A 35 -2.39 12.66 4.80
CA LYS A 35 -3.60 12.55 5.61
C LYS A 35 -4.85 12.28 4.77
N LYS A 36 -5.04 13.03 3.67
CA LYS A 36 -6.19 12.83 2.76
C LYS A 36 -6.24 11.43 2.17
N VAL A 37 -5.09 10.88 1.75
CA VAL A 37 -5.01 9.52 1.23
C VAL A 37 -5.26 8.51 2.33
N CYS A 38 -4.57 8.63 3.46
CA CYS A 38 -4.60 7.63 4.52
C CYS A 38 -5.95 7.53 5.21
N ASP A 39 -6.67 8.64 5.39
CA ASP A 39 -8.02 8.64 5.97
C ASP A 39 -9.00 7.79 5.11
N GLN A 40 -8.82 7.79 3.79
CA GLN A 40 -9.62 7.00 2.87
C GLN A 40 -9.07 5.57 2.66
N ALA A 41 -7.77 5.38 2.85
CA ALA A 41 -7.10 4.10 2.63
C ALA A 41 -7.39 3.09 3.75
N GLN A 42 -7.54 3.54 4.99
CA GLN A 42 -7.69 2.64 6.15
C GLN A 42 -8.76 1.57 5.99
N PRO A 43 -10.02 1.89 5.65
CA PRO A 43 -11.06 0.87 5.48
C PRO A 43 -10.77 -0.07 4.31
N GLN A 44 -10.04 0.39 3.29
CA GLN A 44 -9.68 -0.42 2.14
C GLN A 44 -8.56 -1.41 2.47
N ILE A 45 -7.56 -0.98 3.23
CA ILE A 45 -6.49 -1.84 3.75
C ILE A 45 -7.10 -2.96 4.61
N GLN A 46 -8.04 -2.63 5.49
CA GLN A 46 -8.73 -3.60 6.32
C GLN A 46 -9.57 -4.57 5.47
N LYS A 47 -10.29 -4.06 4.48
CA LYS A 47 -11.09 -4.88 3.57
C LYS A 47 -10.23 -5.89 2.81
N ARG A 48 -9.07 -5.46 2.28
CA ARG A 48 -8.10 -6.36 1.63
C ARG A 48 -7.60 -7.44 2.58
N ALA A 49 -7.20 -7.06 3.80
CA ALA A 49 -6.72 -8.00 4.80
C ALA A 49 -7.78 -9.05 5.15
N ASN A 50 -9.03 -8.64 5.35
CA ASN A 50 -10.14 -9.55 5.63
C ASN A 50 -10.42 -10.50 4.46
N ALA A 51 -10.36 -10.01 3.22
CA ALA A 51 -10.55 -10.82 2.01
C ALA A 51 -9.43 -11.88 1.87
N GLN A 52 -8.18 -11.49 2.07
CA GLN A 52 -7.05 -12.42 2.07
C GLN A 52 -7.17 -13.48 3.18
N GLN A 53 -7.59 -13.08 4.37
CA GLN A 53 -7.83 -14.02 5.48
C GLN A 53 -8.95 -15.02 5.15
N ALA A 54 -10.02 -14.58 4.48
CA ALA A 54 -11.10 -15.46 4.05
C ALA A 54 -10.63 -16.54 3.06
N ILE A 55 -9.80 -16.18 2.08
CA ILE A 55 -9.20 -17.14 1.15
C ILE A 55 -8.39 -18.19 1.93
N ILE A 56 -7.49 -17.76 2.79
CA ILE A 56 -6.60 -18.65 3.56
C ILE A 56 -7.40 -19.59 4.46
N SER A 57 -8.39 -19.08 5.18
CA SER A 57 -9.16 -19.87 6.13
C SER A 57 -10.07 -20.89 5.43
N THR A 58 -10.60 -20.57 4.25
CA THR A 58 -11.49 -21.47 3.51
C THR A 58 -10.68 -22.52 2.72
N ALA A 59 -9.49 -22.20 2.25
CA ALA A 59 -8.63 -23.13 1.53
C ALA A 59 -8.17 -24.31 2.39
N ALA A 60 -8.10 -24.16 3.71
CA ALA A 60 -7.59 -25.20 4.60
C ALA A 60 -8.52 -26.42 4.70
N ASP A 61 -9.84 -26.19 4.86
CA ASP A 61 -10.82 -27.24 5.16
C ASP A 61 -12.13 -27.10 4.34
N GLY A 62 -12.17 -26.16 3.39
CA GLY A 62 -13.38 -25.85 2.62
C GLY A 62 -13.73 -26.91 1.59
N LYS A 63 -15.04 -27.10 1.39
CA LYS A 63 -15.54 -27.86 0.24
C LYS A 63 -15.37 -27.01 -1.04
N PRO A 64 -15.28 -27.62 -2.24
CA PRO A 64 -15.12 -26.88 -3.49
C PRO A 64 -16.08 -25.71 -3.67
N ALA A 65 -17.36 -25.88 -3.33
CA ALA A 65 -18.34 -24.79 -3.43
C ALA A 65 -18.09 -23.65 -2.42
N ASP A 66 -17.60 -23.97 -1.22
CA ASP A 66 -17.29 -22.98 -0.19
C ASP A 66 -16.03 -22.19 -0.58
N ILE A 67 -15.01 -22.89 -1.12
CA ILE A 67 -13.79 -22.26 -1.67
C ILE A 67 -14.17 -21.31 -2.81
N GLN A 68 -14.98 -21.78 -3.77
CA GLN A 68 -15.42 -20.97 -4.90
C GLN A 68 -16.13 -19.69 -4.43
N ALA A 69 -17.05 -19.81 -3.50
CA ALA A 69 -17.80 -18.66 -2.98
C ALA A 69 -16.90 -17.68 -2.22
N ALA A 70 -15.97 -18.18 -1.40
CA ALA A 70 -15.05 -17.36 -0.63
C ALA A 70 -14.07 -16.62 -1.53
N ASP A 71 -13.46 -17.31 -2.51
CA ASP A 71 -12.48 -16.71 -3.44
C ASP A 71 -13.16 -15.68 -4.35
N SER A 72 -14.33 -15.99 -4.91
CA SER A 72 -15.12 -15.08 -5.73
C SER A 72 -15.42 -13.78 -4.98
N LYS A 73 -15.90 -13.89 -3.73
CA LYS A 73 -16.17 -12.74 -2.87
C LYS A 73 -14.89 -11.97 -2.54
N ALA A 74 -13.84 -12.67 -2.17
CA ALA A 74 -12.57 -12.04 -1.78
C ALA A 74 -11.95 -11.26 -2.93
N PHE A 75 -11.91 -11.80 -4.15
CA PHE A 75 -11.40 -11.09 -5.32
C PHE A 75 -12.24 -9.87 -5.68
N ALA A 76 -13.58 -9.95 -5.54
CA ALA A 76 -14.44 -8.79 -5.69
C ALA A 76 -14.13 -7.69 -4.65
N ASP A 77 -13.93 -8.08 -3.40
CA ASP A 77 -13.63 -7.15 -2.30
C ASP A 77 -12.25 -6.49 -2.46
N ILE A 78 -11.25 -7.25 -2.89
CA ILE A 78 -9.90 -6.72 -3.16
C ILE A 78 -9.96 -5.74 -4.34
N ALA A 79 -10.60 -6.11 -5.44
CA ALA A 79 -10.75 -5.23 -6.61
C ALA A 79 -11.48 -3.92 -6.26
N ALA A 80 -12.54 -4.01 -5.45
CA ALA A 80 -13.25 -2.83 -4.98
C ALA A 80 -12.38 -1.95 -4.07
N ALA A 81 -11.57 -2.55 -3.21
CA ALA A 81 -10.63 -1.83 -2.35
C ALA A 81 -9.55 -1.12 -3.18
N ASP A 82 -8.99 -1.77 -4.21
CA ASP A 82 -7.98 -1.14 -5.08
C ASP A 82 -8.56 0.03 -5.88
N LYS A 83 -9.78 -0.09 -6.41
CA LYS A 83 -10.48 1.04 -7.05
C LYS A 83 -10.72 2.19 -6.08
N ALA A 84 -11.06 1.90 -4.83
CA ALA A 84 -11.26 2.92 -3.82
C ALA A 84 -9.93 3.59 -3.41
N LEU A 85 -8.82 2.84 -3.37
CA LEU A 85 -7.48 3.39 -3.16
C LEU A 85 -7.06 4.28 -4.34
N ALA A 86 -7.32 3.86 -5.59
CA ALA A 86 -7.09 4.69 -6.77
C ALA A 86 -7.86 6.03 -6.68
N LYS A 87 -9.13 5.96 -6.25
CA LYS A 87 -9.94 7.15 -6.01
C LYS A 87 -9.35 8.02 -4.90
N ALA A 88 -8.90 7.45 -3.80
CA ALA A 88 -8.28 8.20 -2.69
C ALA A 88 -7.03 8.98 -3.14
N VAL A 89 -6.16 8.35 -3.94
CA VAL A 89 -4.98 9.01 -4.53
C VAL A 89 -5.40 10.14 -5.49
N ARG A 90 -6.44 9.91 -6.29
CA ARG A 90 -6.97 10.90 -7.24
C ARG A 90 -7.55 12.12 -6.50
N ASP A 91 -8.37 11.88 -5.49
CA ASP A 91 -9.07 12.92 -4.71
C ASP A 91 -8.11 13.73 -3.82
N ALA A 92 -7.02 13.14 -3.38
CA ALA A 92 -5.99 13.85 -2.62
C ALA A 92 -5.27 14.93 -3.45
N GLY A 93 -5.35 14.83 -4.79
CA GLY A 93 -4.71 15.74 -5.72
C GLY A 93 -3.24 15.37 -5.99
N VAL A 94 -2.52 16.31 -6.55
CA VAL A 94 -1.11 16.12 -6.92
C VAL A 94 -0.25 15.99 -5.66
N PRO A 95 0.52 14.91 -5.48
CA PRO A 95 1.46 14.82 -4.37
C PRO A 95 2.55 15.90 -4.51
N PRO A 96 2.94 16.54 -3.40
CA PRO A 96 3.87 17.69 -3.40
C PRO A 96 5.33 17.23 -3.51
N VAL A 97 5.65 16.59 -4.61
CA VAL A 97 6.99 16.10 -4.97
C VAL A 97 7.27 16.35 -6.45
N ASP A 98 8.53 16.28 -6.84
CA ASP A 98 8.91 16.40 -8.24
C ASP A 98 8.18 15.35 -9.10
N ASN A 99 7.67 15.78 -10.24
CA ASN A 99 6.84 14.96 -11.14
C ASN A 99 5.58 14.37 -10.47
N GLY A 100 5.03 15.02 -9.44
CA GLY A 100 3.88 14.55 -8.67
C GLY A 100 2.65 14.23 -9.52
N GLU A 101 2.37 15.00 -10.60
CA GLU A 101 1.26 14.72 -11.52
C GLU A 101 1.41 13.37 -12.21
N LYS A 102 2.62 13.10 -12.74
CA LYS A 102 2.92 11.81 -13.36
C LYS A 102 2.84 10.68 -12.34
N LEU A 103 3.41 10.89 -11.15
CA LEU A 103 3.39 9.91 -10.07
C LEU A 103 1.97 9.56 -9.64
N ARG A 104 1.09 10.55 -9.50
CA ARG A 104 -0.34 10.35 -9.21
C ARG A 104 -1.00 9.50 -10.29
N THR A 105 -0.81 9.87 -11.55
CA THR A 105 -1.40 9.18 -12.69
C THR A 105 -0.94 7.72 -12.77
N ASP A 106 0.35 7.48 -12.64
CA ASP A 106 0.93 6.14 -12.67
C ASP A 106 0.40 5.27 -11.50
N ALA A 107 0.36 5.82 -10.29
CA ALA A 107 -0.14 5.10 -9.11
C ALA A 107 -1.64 4.75 -9.23
N VAL A 108 -2.44 5.65 -9.78
CA VAL A 108 -3.86 5.39 -10.07
C VAL A 108 -3.99 4.26 -11.09
N ASN A 109 -3.23 4.31 -12.18
CA ASN A 109 -3.25 3.28 -13.23
C ASN A 109 -2.81 1.92 -12.70
N GLU A 110 -1.77 1.84 -11.86
CA GLU A 110 -1.31 0.60 -11.23
C GLU A 110 -2.41 -0.04 -10.36
N LEU A 111 -3.10 0.76 -9.55
CA LEU A 111 -4.22 0.29 -8.72
C LEU A 111 -5.41 -0.18 -9.56
N GLU A 112 -5.77 0.54 -10.61
CA GLU A 112 -6.87 0.17 -11.51
C GLU A 112 -6.55 -1.09 -12.32
N ALA A 113 -5.31 -1.24 -12.78
CA ALA A 113 -4.84 -2.44 -13.45
C ALA A 113 -4.88 -3.66 -12.51
N THR A 114 -4.42 -3.51 -11.27
CA THR A 114 -4.48 -4.57 -10.25
C THR A 114 -5.93 -4.97 -9.97
N ALA A 115 -6.83 -4.00 -9.82
CA ALA A 115 -8.26 -4.26 -9.64
C ALA A 115 -8.86 -5.04 -10.82
N THR A 116 -8.44 -4.73 -12.04
CA THR A 116 -8.91 -5.42 -13.25
C THR A 116 -8.46 -6.88 -13.27
N GLU A 117 -7.21 -7.18 -12.89
CA GLU A 117 -6.72 -8.56 -12.80
C GLU A 117 -7.46 -9.35 -11.72
N TYR A 118 -7.76 -8.76 -10.55
CA TYR A 118 -8.59 -9.43 -9.53
C TYR A 118 -10.00 -9.72 -10.02
N LEU A 119 -10.62 -8.85 -10.81
CA LEU A 119 -11.92 -9.14 -11.42
C LEU A 119 -11.84 -10.26 -12.47
N ALA A 120 -10.73 -10.36 -13.19
CA ALA A 120 -10.49 -11.48 -14.10
C ALA A 120 -10.33 -12.81 -13.35
N LEU A 121 -9.64 -12.79 -12.20
CA LEU A 121 -9.56 -13.97 -11.32
C LEU A 121 -10.91 -14.34 -10.73
N LYS A 122 -11.70 -13.35 -10.28
CA LYS A 122 -13.07 -13.60 -9.85
C LYS A 122 -13.87 -14.33 -10.92
N LYS A 123 -13.82 -13.85 -12.15
CA LYS A 123 -14.54 -14.50 -13.26
C LYS A 123 -14.08 -15.93 -13.47
N LYS A 124 -12.77 -16.19 -13.42
CA LYS A 124 -12.23 -17.55 -13.52
C LYS A 124 -12.80 -18.47 -12.44
N VAL A 125 -12.82 -18.01 -11.20
CA VAL A 125 -13.37 -18.75 -10.06
C VAL A 125 -14.86 -19.00 -10.25
N ASP A 126 -15.64 -18.01 -10.68
CA ASP A 126 -17.09 -18.17 -10.93
C ASP A 126 -17.39 -19.21 -12.00
N ASP A 127 -16.52 -19.35 -13.00
CA ASP A 127 -16.67 -20.29 -14.11
C ASP A 127 -16.28 -21.74 -13.73
N LEU A 128 -15.69 -21.99 -12.53
CA LEU A 128 -15.33 -23.33 -12.08
C LEU A 128 -16.57 -24.17 -11.73
N ASN A 129 -16.48 -25.47 -11.98
CA ASN A 129 -17.54 -26.42 -11.59
C ASN A 129 -17.15 -27.16 -10.28
N PRO A 130 -17.74 -26.80 -9.13
CA PRO A 130 -17.37 -27.41 -7.84
C PRO A 130 -17.81 -28.86 -7.70
N LYS A 131 -18.58 -29.41 -8.66
CA LYS A 131 -19.00 -30.83 -8.69
C LYS A 131 -17.99 -31.75 -9.39
N ASP A 132 -17.08 -31.18 -10.19
CA ASP A 132 -16.01 -31.89 -10.88
C ASP A 132 -14.68 -31.56 -10.16
N GLN A 133 -14.31 -32.41 -9.21
CA GLN A 133 -13.16 -32.15 -8.33
C GLN A 133 -11.86 -31.95 -9.09
N GLN A 134 -11.63 -32.76 -10.16
CA GLN A 134 -10.37 -32.64 -10.92
C GLN A 134 -10.31 -31.30 -11.66
N LYS A 135 -11.36 -30.97 -12.42
CA LYS A 135 -11.41 -29.70 -13.15
C LYS A 135 -11.43 -28.49 -12.21
N PHE A 136 -12.05 -28.63 -11.04
CA PHE A 136 -12.03 -27.59 -10.02
C PHE A 136 -10.59 -27.34 -9.51
N ALA A 137 -9.86 -28.41 -9.18
CA ALA A 137 -8.47 -28.31 -8.74
C ALA A 137 -7.55 -27.71 -9.83
N ASP A 138 -7.70 -28.18 -11.08
CA ASP A 138 -6.95 -27.66 -12.22
C ASP A 138 -7.23 -26.16 -12.43
N GLY A 139 -8.49 -25.74 -12.32
CA GLY A 139 -8.89 -24.34 -12.42
C GLY A 139 -8.37 -23.48 -11.27
N LEU A 140 -8.32 -23.99 -10.04
CA LEU A 140 -7.68 -23.29 -8.91
C LEU A 140 -6.18 -23.09 -9.13
N GLN A 141 -5.50 -24.04 -9.79
CA GLN A 141 -4.10 -23.87 -10.17
C GLN A 141 -3.94 -22.71 -11.14
N GLU A 142 -4.83 -22.55 -12.12
CA GLU A 142 -4.81 -21.38 -13.02
C GLU A 142 -5.08 -20.06 -12.28
N VAL A 143 -5.94 -20.07 -11.25
CA VAL A 143 -6.16 -18.91 -10.38
C VAL A 143 -4.89 -18.56 -9.61
N ALA A 144 -4.20 -19.58 -9.05
CA ALA A 144 -2.92 -19.37 -8.36
C ALA A 144 -1.85 -18.79 -9.28
N ASP A 145 -1.78 -19.23 -10.54
CA ASP A 145 -0.85 -18.64 -11.52
C ASP A 145 -1.22 -17.20 -11.88
N GLY A 146 -2.51 -16.88 -11.93
CA GLY A 146 -2.99 -15.52 -12.07
C GLY A 146 -2.62 -14.60 -10.89
N LEU A 147 -2.67 -15.11 -9.65
CA LEU A 147 -2.19 -14.38 -8.47
C LEU A 147 -0.68 -14.09 -8.57
N LYS A 148 0.14 -15.07 -8.99
CA LYS A 148 1.58 -14.85 -9.25
C LYS A 148 1.82 -13.80 -10.34
N LYS A 149 0.94 -13.70 -11.35
CA LYS A 149 1.00 -12.63 -12.35
C LYS A 149 0.79 -11.26 -11.69
N ILE A 150 -0.22 -11.13 -10.83
CA ILE A 150 -0.49 -9.88 -10.10
C ILE A 150 0.70 -9.48 -9.22
N GLU A 151 1.34 -10.42 -8.53
CA GLU A 151 2.54 -10.16 -7.72
C GLU A 151 3.71 -9.60 -8.52
N ARG A 152 3.79 -9.91 -9.82
CA ARG A 152 4.84 -9.45 -10.73
C ARG A 152 4.49 -8.17 -11.49
N MET A 153 3.28 -7.64 -11.30
CA MET A 153 2.90 -6.38 -11.93
C MET A 153 3.78 -5.24 -11.41
N ASP A 154 4.08 -4.31 -12.29
CA ASP A 154 4.82 -3.10 -11.92
C ASP A 154 4.00 -2.28 -10.91
N GLN A 155 4.62 -1.97 -9.79
CA GLN A 155 4.08 -1.14 -8.72
C GLN A 155 5.08 -0.03 -8.34
N ALA A 156 5.88 0.41 -9.31
CA ALA A 156 6.95 1.38 -9.08
C ALA A 156 6.42 2.73 -8.59
N ALA A 157 5.27 3.17 -9.09
CA ALA A 157 4.65 4.42 -8.65
C ALA A 157 4.10 4.31 -7.22
N LEU A 158 3.45 3.19 -6.88
CA LEU A 158 3.00 2.94 -5.50
C LEU A 158 4.17 2.86 -4.52
N ALA A 159 5.25 2.18 -4.91
CA ALA A 159 6.47 2.12 -4.11
C ALA A 159 7.09 3.52 -3.93
N LYS A 160 7.07 4.35 -4.97
CA LYS A 160 7.57 5.74 -4.91
C LYS A 160 6.70 6.63 -4.01
N LEU A 161 5.37 6.49 -4.04
CA LEU A 161 4.49 7.18 -3.10
C LEU A 161 4.80 6.83 -1.64
N GLN A 162 5.21 5.58 -1.39
CA GLN A 162 5.54 5.07 -0.05
C GLN A 162 7.01 5.30 0.35
N SER A 163 7.76 6.08 -0.42
CA SER A 163 9.17 6.37 -0.17
C SER A 163 9.43 7.87 0.05
N GLY A 164 10.65 8.23 0.44
CA GLY A 164 11.07 9.62 0.63
C GLY A 164 10.19 10.37 1.63
N GLU A 165 9.95 11.65 1.37
CA GLU A 165 9.16 12.53 2.25
C GLU A 165 7.68 12.12 2.30
N LEU A 166 7.09 11.69 1.18
CA LEU A 166 5.71 11.17 1.16
C LEU A 166 5.58 9.91 2.02
N GLY A 167 6.51 8.97 1.89
CA GLY A 167 6.52 7.76 2.71
C GLY A 167 6.63 8.06 4.20
N LYS A 168 7.48 9.01 4.59
CA LYS A 168 7.59 9.48 5.98
C LYS A 168 6.28 10.12 6.45
N ALA A 169 5.67 10.95 5.61
CA ALA A 169 4.39 11.59 5.91
C ALA A 169 3.27 10.56 6.07
N MET A 170 3.18 9.56 5.17
CA MET A 170 2.19 8.48 5.27
C MET A 170 2.40 7.60 6.51
N ALA A 171 3.65 7.31 6.88
CA ALA A 171 3.96 6.52 8.07
C ALA A 171 3.51 7.19 9.38
N LYS A 172 3.38 8.52 9.40
CA LYS A 172 2.85 9.29 10.53
C LYS A 172 1.31 9.21 10.63
N GLN A 173 0.61 8.82 9.55
CA GLN A 173 -0.85 8.80 9.52
C GLN A 173 -1.39 7.47 10.03
N PRO A 174 -2.29 7.46 11.03
CA PRO A 174 -2.90 6.22 11.54
C PRO A 174 -3.58 5.39 10.46
N GLY A 175 -4.21 6.03 9.48
CA GLY A 175 -4.94 5.38 8.40
C GLY A 175 -4.07 4.61 7.39
N CYS A 176 -2.75 4.90 7.34
CA CYS A 176 -1.80 4.18 6.48
C CYS A 176 -0.96 3.13 7.24
N GLN A 177 -1.12 3.05 8.55
CA GLN A 177 -0.46 1.99 9.30
C GLN A 177 -1.08 0.65 8.91
N LYS A 178 -0.22 -0.37 8.73
CA LYS A 178 -0.69 -1.73 8.42
C LYS A 178 -1.79 -2.13 9.41
N ALA A 179 -2.89 -2.65 8.89
CA ALA A 179 -3.89 -3.28 9.74
C ALA A 179 -3.14 -4.25 10.66
N LYS A 180 -3.33 -4.12 11.97
CA LYS A 180 -2.83 -5.11 12.92
C LYS A 180 -3.58 -6.39 12.62
N THR A 181 -3.07 -7.19 11.69
CA THR A 181 -3.48 -8.57 11.58
C THR A 181 -3.05 -9.20 12.89
N SER A 182 -4.01 -9.67 13.68
CA SER A 182 -3.74 -10.66 14.69
C SER A 182 -3.13 -11.84 13.93
N SER A 183 -1.79 -11.93 13.88
CA SER A 183 -1.10 -13.14 13.44
C SER A 183 -1.71 -14.29 14.21
N PRO A 184 -2.20 -15.34 13.54
CA PRO A 184 -2.36 -16.60 14.24
C PRO A 184 -0.97 -16.93 14.78
N ALA A 185 -0.85 -17.05 16.09
CA ALA A 185 0.37 -17.43 16.77
C ALA A 185 0.93 -18.64 16.02
N SER A 186 2.18 -18.53 15.53
CA SER A 186 2.96 -19.68 15.09
C SER A 186 3.08 -20.64 16.27
N GLY A 187 2.07 -21.48 16.42
CA GLY A 187 1.96 -22.51 17.42
C GLY A 187 2.52 -23.82 16.88
N ALA A 188 3.58 -24.23 17.50
CA ALA A 188 4.05 -25.59 17.63
C ALA A 188 4.61 -26.29 16.38
N SER A 189 5.90 -26.17 16.18
CA SER A 189 6.74 -27.29 15.75
C SER A 189 6.42 -28.53 16.61
N ALA A 190 5.60 -29.41 16.11
CA ALA A 190 5.53 -30.77 16.63
C ALA A 190 6.65 -31.57 15.96
N SER A 191 7.77 -31.72 16.64
CA SER A 191 8.76 -32.76 16.33
C SER A 191 8.13 -34.13 16.40
N PRO A 192 8.28 -35.01 15.40
CA PRO A 192 7.90 -36.40 15.54
C PRO A 192 8.94 -37.09 16.45
N SER A 193 8.49 -37.49 17.65
CA SER A 193 9.22 -38.47 18.47
C SER A 193 9.27 -39.81 17.74
N LYS A 194 10.49 -40.27 17.49
CA LYS A 194 10.77 -41.66 17.16
C LYS A 194 10.45 -42.57 18.37
N ALA A 195 9.67 -43.59 18.15
CA ALA A 195 9.70 -44.85 18.88
C ALA A 195 9.64 -45.98 17.88
#